data_4239ab6c556a65ad8269c048ff187db5
#
_entry.id   4239ab6c556a65ad8269c048ff187db5
#
_cell.length_a   1.000
_cell.length_b   1.000
_cell.length_c   1.000
_cell.angle_alpha   90.00
_cell.angle_beta   90.00
_cell.angle_gamma   90.00
#
_symmetry.space_group_name_H-M   'P 1'
#
loop_
_entity.id
_entity.type
_entity.pdbx_description
1 polymer ?
#
loop_
_entity_poly.entity_id
_entity_poly.type
_entity_poly.pdbx_seq_one_letter_code
_entity_poly.pdbx_strand_id
1 'polypeptide(L)'
;MCIRDRNRTENEREPEEASTKNGIRIPIGLHGANEVQYLTLGVGGSHHALIAGVAGSGKSSLLHTIILQALSQYGPDELRIYLVDFKRGVEFKIYADYKLPSFEVVAIESEREFGYNILKALEREQKIRADRFKRVKERKIDRIEDYRALPNAAPMPRILVIMDEFHELFSNASDKIGKESAEMMERIVRQGRAFGVHIILASQSYSNVGGLDKSVYDQMAVRIVLKCSKTDASLLLGDGSSDVDQISIDDPGRAIYNSEAGNKEYNSHFRVAFIDPSKHREILEGVSERTCKLSNNKTRILLSNIEDNKYSIFNQFTDYDMEACKVPGRLYLGEPLSVVNNLNMDLVRNEYSNMLMVGSDSDKARSMFAFAMLSLAINYWVSHNKKAPEEPFIYFLNYKPLRDDYFIDAPNILATELLTKYVKNIPISNPGEIRSIIQKLYSVSMDTQGSVSSENKYLMVFGYQRAEDLKSEDKAAEKQDIMSMMTSRNQGSTHSMKEMIEVILTMGAQNGIHSVFWQDDFKALDFADRKLITYFYQKIAFDMSKEDYSQFVGVNDISQFGENTAVYNNRIDDTRSFRPYQSPDKEWLETVCESLNQ
;
A
#
# COMPACT_ATOMS: atom_id res chain seq x y z
N MET A 1 -8.73 -16.23 -32.50
CA MET A 1 -10.15 -16.03 -32.79
C MET A 1 -10.89 -16.02 -31.46
N CYS A 2 -11.45 -14.90 -31.08
CA CYS A 2 -12.13 -14.74 -29.79
C CYS A 2 -13.39 -15.62 -29.76
N ILE A 3 -13.70 -16.25 -28.62
CA ILE A 3 -14.91 -17.10 -28.47
C ILE A 3 -16.18 -16.30 -28.83
N ARG A 4 -16.16 -14.97 -28.70
CA ARG A 4 -17.23 -14.05 -29.10
C ARG A 4 -17.46 -13.91 -30.59
N ASP A 5 -16.41 -14.06 -31.42
CA ASP A 5 -16.52 -13.78 -32.88
C ASP A 5 -17.24 -14.86 -33.66
N ARG A 6 -17.43 -16.08 -33.11
CA ARG A 6 -18.10 -17.18 -33.80
C ARG A 6 -19.63 -17.18 -33.72
N ASN A 7 -20.22 -16.37 -32.80
CA ASN A 7 -21.68 -16.35 -32.58
C ASN A 7 -22.33 -15.01 -32.90
N ARG A 8 -21.62 -14.06 -33.52
CA ARG A 8 -22.26 -12.80 -33.98
C ARG A 8 -22.95 -13.03 -35.32
N THR A 9 -24.25 -13.15 -35.27
CA THR A 9 -25.15 -12.84 -36.38
C THR A 9 -25.40 -11.31 -36.39
N GLU A 10 -25.48 -10.72 -37.57
CA GLU A 10 -25.45 -9.29 -37.90
C GLU A 10 -26.56 -8.38 -37.28
N ASN A 11 -27.24 -8.81 -36.22
CA ASN A 11 -28.34 -8.06 -35.58
C ASN A 11 -28.20 -7.95 -34.04
N GLU A 12 -27.00 -7.68 -33.51
CA GLU A 12 -26.85 -7.57 -32.07
C GLU A 12 -26.84 -6.10 -31.58
N ARG A 13 -27.90 -5.79 -30.79
CA ARG A 13 -27.98 -4.72 -29.83
C ARG A 13 -26.69 -4.65 -28.99
N GLU A 14 -26.33 -3.46 -28.51
CA GLU A 14 -25.26 -3.30 -27.50
C GLU A 14 -25.40 -4.40 -26.44
N PRO A 15 -24.33 -5.11 -26.08
CA PRO A 15 -24.42 -6.21 -25.12
C PRO A 15 -24.95 -5.63 -23.80
N GLU A 16 -26.14 -6.05 -23.38
CA GLU A 16 -26.55 -5.87 -21.99
C GLU A 16 -25.40 -6.38 -21.11
N GLU A 17 -24.90 -5.54 -20.20
CA GLU A 17 -23.86 -5.93 -19.26
C GLU A 17 -24.31 -7.19 -18.52
N ALA A 18 -23.52 -8.23 -18.60
CA ALA A 18 -23.86 -9.48 -17.93
C ALA A 18 -23.87 -9.27 -16.42
N SER A 19 -24.92 -9.72 -15.75
CA SER A 19 -25.06 -9.58 -14.30
C SER A 19 -24.46 -10.78 -13.54
N THR A 20 -23.77 -10.49 -12.45
CA THR A 20 -23.28 -11.52 -11.51
C THR A 20 -24.32 -11.88 -10.44
N LYS A 21 -25.58 -11.51 -10.61
CA LYS A 21 -26.65 -11.78 -9.63
C LYS A 21 -26.72 -13.25 -9.22
N ASN A 22 -26.65 -14.14 -10.20
CA ASN A 22 -26.73 -15.59 -10.01
C ASN A 22 -25.34 -16.28 -10.00
N GLY A 23 -24.25 -15.56 -9.77
CA GLY A 23 -22.89 -16.09 -9.79
C GLY A 23 -22.07 -15.49 -10.93
N ILE A 24 -20.81 -15.92 -11.01
CA ILE A 24 -19.85 -15.55 -12.05
C ILE A 24 -19.78 -16.69 -13.05
N ARG A 25 -19.90 -16.40 -14.34
CA ARG A 25 -19.78 -17.38 -15.42
C ARG A 25 -18.87 -16.85 -16.52
N ILE A 26 -17.69 -17.43 -16.66
CA ILE A 26 -16.63 -16.96 -17.55
C ILE A 26 -16.29 -18.04 -18.58
N PRO A 27 -16.32 -17.79 -19.89
CA PRO A 27 -15.89 -18.74 -20.91
C PRO A 27 -14.36 -18.85 -20.88
N ILE A 28 -13.85 -20.08 -20.69
CA ILE A 28 -12.41 -20.34 -20.53
C ILE A 28 -11.80 -21.18 -21.64
N GLY A 29 -12.60 -21.76 -22.51
CA GLY A 29 -12.11 -22.63 -23.57
C GLY A 29 -13.21 -23.39 -24.28
N LEU A 30 -12.83 -24.45 -24.97
CA LEU A 30 -13.74 -25.33 -25.69
C LEU A 30 -13.57 -26.77 -25.22
N HIS A 31 -14.69 -27.46 -25.02
CA HIS A 31 -14.72 -28.91 -24.81
C HIS A 31 -15.47 -29.60 -25.96
N GLY A 32 -15.16 -30.87 -26.21
CA GLY A 32 -15.72 -31.58 -27.37
C GLY A 32 -15.38 -30.88 -28.69
N ALA A 33 -16.30 -30.92 -29.67
CA ALA A 33 -16.07 -30.35 -30.97
C ALA A 33 -16.20 -28.80 -31.01
N ASN A 34 -17.21 -28.22 -30.30
CA ASN A 34 -17.50 -26.79 -30.37
C ASN A 34 -18.20 -26.24 -29.11
N GLU A 35 -18.30 -27.00 -28.04
CA GLU A 35 -18.99 -26.53 -26.84
C GLU A 35 -18.09 -25.66 -25.97
N VAL A 36 -18.63 -24.54 -25.45
CA VAL A 36 -17.87 -23.62 -24.62
C VAL A 36 -17.75 -24.15 -23.21
N GLN A 37 -16.52 -24.30 -22.71
CA GLN A 37 -16.23 -24.56 -21.32
C GLN A 37 -16.31 -23.27 -20.53
N TYR A 38 -17.11 -23.26 -19.47
CA TYR A 38 -17.25 -22.14 -18.56
C TYR A 38 -16.64 -22.44 -17.20
N LEU A 39 -15.93 -21.47 -16.66
CA LEU A 39 -15.67 -21.37 -15.21
C LEU A 39 -16.92 -20.78 -14.56
N THR A 40 -17.53 -21.52 -13.65
CA THR A 40 -18.72 -21.04 -12.92
C THR A 40 -18.40 -20.99 -11.43
N LEU A 41 -18.62 -19.81 -10.80
CA LEU A 41 -18.41 -19.58 -9.37
C LEU A 41 -19.65 -18.92 -8.77
N GLY A 42 -19.94 -19.26 -7.49
CA GLY A 42 -21.11 -18.71 -6.79
C GLY A 42 -22.40 -19.47 -7.01
N VAL A 43 -22.36 -20.63 -7.68
CA VAL A 43 -23.53 -21.47 -7.99
C VAL A 43 -23.35 -22.85 -7.36
N GLY A 44 -24.39 -23.40 -6.74
CA GLY A 44 -24.34 -24.75 -6.13
C GLY A 44 -23.25 -24.89 -5.08
N GLY A 45 -22.34 -25.84 -5.27
CA GLY A 45 -21.13 -26.05 -4.46
C GLY A 45 -19.91 -25.27 -4.96
N SER A 46 -19.96 -24.74 -6.17
CA SER A 46 -18.82 -24.13 -6.87
C SER A 46 -18.59 -22.69 -6.45
N HIS A 47 -17.85 -22.48 -5.37
CA HIS A 47 -17.62 -21.13 -4.81
C HIS A 47 -16.20 -20.63 -5.02
N HIS A 48 -15.22 -21.53 -4.99
CA HIS A 48 -13.79 -21.25 -5.11
C HIS A 48 -13.16 -22.26 -6.06
N ALA A 49 -11.98 -21.91 -6.62
CA ALA A 49 -11.31 -22.75 -7.60
C ALA A 49 -9.82 -22.97 -7.28
N LEU A 50 -9.33 -24.16 -7.63
CA LEU A 50 -7.91 -24.52 -7.65
C LEU A 50 -7.46 -24.69 -9.11
N ILE A 51 -6.29 -24.14 -9.46
CA ILE A 51 -5.69 -24.28 -10.79
C ILE A 51 -4.27 -24.82 -10.64
N ALA A 52 -4.01 -26.01 -11.20
CA ALA A 52 -2.69 -26.62 -11.22
C ALA A 52 -2.11 -26.71 -12.62
N GLY A 53 -0.81 -26.44 -12.75
CA GLY A 53 -0.10 -26.63 -14.01
C GLY A 53 1.37 -26.22 -13.93
N VAL A 54 2.26 -27.09 -14.39
CA VAL A 54 3.70 -26.80 -14.43
C VAL A 54 4.02 -25.68 -15.43
N ALA A 55 5.24 -25.15 -15.39
CA ALA A 55 5.70 -24.16 -16.35
C ALA A 55 5.53 -24.67 -17.80
N GLY A 56 5.00 -23.82 -18.69
CA GLY A 56 4.72 -24.17 -20.07
C GLY A 56 3.41 -24.96 -20.32
N SER A 57 2.67 -25.33 -19.28
CA SER A 57 1.39 -26.07 -19.44
C SER A 57 0.23 -25.22 -19.98
N GLY A 58 0.34 -23.89 -19.94
CA GLY A 58 -0.72 -22.94 -20.32
C GLY A 58 -1.49 -22.35 -19.13
N LYS A 59 -0.98 -22.49 -17.88
CA LYS A 59 -1.58 -21.92 -16.66
C LYS A 59 -1.76 -20.40 -16.77
N SER A 60 -0.72 -19.65 -17.15
CA SER A 60 -0.78 -18.20 -17.34
C SER A 60 -1.80 -17.81 -18.42
N SER A 61 -1.85 -18.52 -19.55
CA SER A 61 -2.85 -18.30 -20.60
C SER A 61 -4.28 -18.48 -20.07
N LEU A 62 -4.51 -19.47 -19.22
CA LEU A 62 -5.81 -19.68 -18.57
C LEU A 62 -6.16 -18.51 -17.63
N LEU A 63 -5.22 -18.06 -16.79
CA LEU A 63 -5.43 -16.92 -15.90
C LEU A 63 -5.76 -15.65 -16.68
N HIS A 64 -5.00 -15.34 -17.72
CA HIS A 64 -5.29 -14.20 -18.60
C HIS A 64 -6.66 -14.33 -19.29
N THR A 65 -7.02 -15.52 -19.75
CA THR A 65 -8.34 -15.77 -20.33
C THR A 65 -9.45 -15.48 -19.32
N ILE A 66 -9.32 -15.96 -18.08
CA ILE A 66 -10.29 -15.71 -17.01
C ILE A 66 -10.42 -14.20 -16.76
N ILE A 67 -9.31 -13.49 -16.60
CA ILE A 67 -9.30 -12.06 -16.29
C ILE A 67 -9.93 -11.24 -17.44
N LEU A 68 -9.46 -11.44 -18.67
CA LEU A 68 -9.93 -10.67 -19.82
C LEU A 68 -11.41 -10.92 -20.14
N GLN A 69 -11.85 -12.17 -20.04
CA GLN A 69 -13.25 -12.51 -20.24
C GLN A 69 -14.14 -11.96 -19.14
N ALA A 70 -13.66 -11.97 -17.88
CA ALA A 70 -14.38 -11.34 -16.77
C ALA A 70 -14.55 -9.83 -17.00
N LEU A 71 -13.46 -9.13 -17.35
CA LEU A 71 -13.47 -7.69 -17.65
C LEU A 71 -14.33 -7.32 -18.85
N SER A 72 -14.38 -8.21 -19.86
CA SER A 72 -15.18 -8.01 -21.06
C SER A 72 -16.68 -8.15 -20.82
N GLN A 73 -17.09 -8.97 -19.82
CA GLN A 73 -18.48 -9.29 -19.56
C GLN A 73 -19.09 -8.46 -18.42
N TYR A 74 -18.31 -8.16 -17.37
CA TYR A 74 -18.81 -7.57 -16.15
C TYR A 74 -18.25 -6.17 -15.92
N GLY A 75 -19.13 -5.23 -15.62
CA GLY A 75 -18.74 -3.89 -15.20
C GLY A 75 -18.25 -3.85 -13.75
N PRO A 76 -17.65 -2.72 -13.32
CA PRO A 76 -17.08 -2.56 -11.99
C PRO A 76 -18.12 -2.64 -10.85
N ASP A 77 -19.39 -2.39 -11.11
CA ASP A 77 -20.48 -2.50 -10.13
C ASP A 77 -21.01 -3.93 -9.99
N GLU A 78 -20.63 -4.83 -10.91
CA GLU A 78 -20.95 -6.25 -10.89
C GLU A 78 -19.81 -7.10 -10.32
N LEU A 79 -18.56 -6.79 -10.69
CA LEU A 79 -17.39 -7.58 -10.33
C LEU A 79 -16.18 -6.71 -9.96
N ARG A 80 -15.59 -6.99 -8.79
CA ARG A 80 -14.30 -6.44 -8.36
C ARG A 80 -13.26 -7.55 -8.38
N ILE A 81 -12.05 -7.23 -8.86
CA ILE A 81 -10.99 -8.21 -9.07
C ILE A 81 -9.78 -7.82 -8.24
N TYR A 82 -9.22 -8.81 -7.53
CA TYR A 82 -7.94 -8.73 -6.84
C TYR A 82 -6.97 -9.67 -7.54
N LEU A 83 -5.86 -9.16 -8.01
CA LEU A 83 -4.78 -9.94 -8.63
C LEU A 83 -3.56 -9.94 -7.72
N VAL A 84 -3.05 -11.13 -7.44
CA VAL A 84 -1.85 -11.32 -6.61
C VAL A 84 -0.92 -12.29 -7.30
N ASP A 85 0.30 -11.85 -7.60
CA ASP A 85 1.36 -12.68 -8.16
C ASP A 85 2.53 -12.72 -7.19
N PHE A 86 2.83 -13.90 -6.64
CA PHE A 86 3.95 -14.10 -5.72
C PHE A 86 5.26 -14.50 -6.41
N LYS A 87 5.23 -14.69 -7.71
CA LYS A 87 6.40 -15.04 -8.50
C LYS A 87 7.04 -13.75 -9.05
N ARG A 88 8.37 -13.76 -9.16
CA ARG A 88 9.14 -12.70 -9.87
C ARG A 88 8.83 -12.67 -11.37
N GLY A 89 7.59 -12.87 -11.72
CA GLY A 89 7.08 -12.91 -13.07
C GLY A 89 6.20 -11.73 -13.36
N VAL A 90 6.23 -11.26 -14.57
CA VAL A 90 5.58 -10.05 -15.08
C VAL A 90 4.15 -10.34 -15.53
N GLU A 91 3.54 -11.47 -15.06
CA GLU A 91 2.27 -11.96 -15.62
C GLU A 91 1.14 -10.95 -15.48
N PHE A 92 0.98 -10.31 -14.30
CA PHE A 92 -0.10 -9.36 -14.09
C PHE A 92 0.30 -7.88 -14.27
N LYS A 93 1.55 -7.58 -14.64
CA LYS A 93 2.03 -6.20 -14.82
C LYS A 93 1.20 -5.42 -15.83
N ILE A 94 0.80 -6.05 -16.93
CA ILE A 94 -0.01 -5.42 -17.97
C ILE A 94 -1.33 -4.84 -17.43
N TYR A 95 -1.92 -5.44 -16.39
CA TYR A 95 -3.17 -4.94 -15.79
C TYR A 95 -2.96 -3.70 -14.92
N ALA A 96 -1.77 -3.55 -14.35
CA ALA A 96 -1.41 -2.37 -13.57
C ALA A 96 -1.33 -1.11 -14.42
N ASP A 97 -0.87 -1.23 -15.66
CA ASP A 97 -0.71 -0.10 -16.59
C ASP A 97 -2.05 0.56 -16.95
N TYR A 98 -3.13 -0.22 -17.01
CA TYR A 98 -4.46 0.27 -17.42
C TYR A 98 -5.31 0.83 -16.28
N LYS A 99 -4.99 0.56 -15.00
CA LYS A 99 -5.72 1.08 -13.81
C LYS A 99 -7.24 0.98 -13.92
N LEU A 100 -7.76 -0.14 -14.43
CA LEU A 100 -9.19 -0.32 -14.70
C LEU A 100 -10.03 -0.28 -13.41
N PRO A 101 -11.21 0.39 -13.42
CA PRO A 101 -12.07 0.50 -12.23
C PRO A 101 -12.54 -0.84 -11.64
N SER A 102 -12.52 -1.92 -12.42
CA SER A 102 -12.86 -3.28 -11.96
C SER A 102 -11.78 -3.89 -11.06
N PHE A 103 -10.53 -3.39 -11.12
CA PHE A 103 -9.50 -3.85 -10.22
C PHE A 103 -9.54 -3.08 -8.89
N GLU A 104 -9.62 -3.80 -7.80
CA GLU A 104 -9.42 -3.25 -6.46
C GLU A 104 -7.94 -3.22 -6.11
N VAL A 105 -7.22 -4.32 -6.44
CA VAL A 105 -5.80 -4.49 -6.20
C VAL A 105 -5.14 -5.24 -7.34
N VAL A 106 -3.97 -4.77 -7.77
CA VAL A 106 -3.03 -5.52 -8.60
C VAL A 106 -1.69 -5.55 -7.86
N ALA A 107 -1.35 -6.70 -7.27
CA ALA A 107 -0.12 -6.91 -6.52
C ALA A 107 0.83 -7.79 -7.34
N ILE A 108 1.98 -7.23 -7.73
CA ILE A 108 2.96 -7.83 -8.62
C ILE A 108 4.24 -8.10 -7.85
N GLU A 109 4.89 -9.26 -8.09
CA GLU A 109 6.08 -9.69 -7.36
C GLU A 109 5.87 -9.61 -5.84
N SER A 110 4.75 -10.10 -5.38
CA SER A 110 4.24 -9.79 -4.06
C SER A 110 5.05 -10.46 -2.96
N GLU A 111 5.49 -9.67 -2.00
CA GLU A 111 5.95 -10.18 -0.71
C GLU A 111 4.77 -10.79 0.06
N ARG A 112 5.06 -11.71 0.96
CA ARG A 112 4.05 -12.41 1.78
C ARG A 112 3.16 -11.44 2.55
N GLU A 113 3.71 -10.30 2.97
CA GLU A 113 3.03 -9.22 3.66
C GLU A 113 1.88 -8.62 2.85
N PHE A 114 2.03 -8.50 1.53
CA PHE A 114 0.94 -8.04 0.66
C PHE A 114 -0.22 -9.03 0.64
N GLY A 115 0.08 -10.32 0.47
CA GLY A 115 -0.93 -11.37 0.51
C GLY A 115 -1.67 -11.40 1.85
N TYR A 116 -0.95 -11.32 2.95
CA TYR A 116 -1.50 -11.21 4.30
C TYR A 116 -2.44 -10.00 4.45
N ASN A 117 -2.02 -8.82 3.98
CA ASN A 117 -2.83 -7.61 4.03
C ASN A 117 -4.07 -7.67 3.13
N ILE A 118 -3.98 -8.35 1.99
CA ILE A 118 -5.14 -8.62 1.13
C ILE A 118 -6.14 -9.52 1.84
N LEU A 119 -5.69 -10.58 2.53
CA LEU A 119 -6.59 -11.43 3.32
C LEU A 119 -7.26 -10.64 4.44
N LYS A 120 -6.54 -9.77 5.15
CA LYS A 120 -7.13 -8.84 6.14
C LYS A 120 -8.21 -7.93 5.53
N ALA A 121 -7.94 -7.40 4.33
CA ALA A 121 -8.90 -6.56 3.62
C ALA A 121 -10.18 -7.33 3.26
N LEU A 122 -10.04 -8.55 2.77
CA LEU A 122 -11.18 -9.41 2.44
C LEU A 122 -12.00 -9.80 3.66
N GLU A 123 -11.34 -10.15 4.78
CA GLU A 123 -12.04 -10.44 6.04
C GLU A 123 -12.81 -9.23 6.56
N ARG A 124 -12.21 -8.04 6.48
CA ARG A 124 -12.89 -6.79 6.83
C ARG A 124 -14.09 -6.50 5.92
N GLU A 125 -13.95 -6.71 4.62
CA GLU A 125 -15.05 -6.54 3.66
C GLU A 125 -16.20 -7.50 3.96
N GLN A 126 -15.92 -8.77 4.30
CA GLN A 126 -16.95 -9.70 4.72
C GLN A 126 -17.68 -9.22 5.98
N LYS A 127 -16.98 -8.66 6.96
CA LYS A 127 -17.61 -8.05 8.16
C LYS A 127 -18.51 -6.87 7.79
N ILE A 128 -18.05 -5.97 6.91
CA ILE A 128 -18.84 -4.83 6.43
C ILE A 128 -20.11 -5.32 5.74
N ARG A 129 -20.02 -6.35 4.89
CA ARG A 129 -21.18 -6.95 4.21
C ARG A 129 -22.15 -7.60 5.20
N ALA A 130 -21.62 -8.34 6.17
CA ALA A 130 -22.43 -8.93 7.26
C ALA A 130 -23.21 -7.86 8.03
N ASP A 131 -22.57 -6.74 8.36
CA ASP A 131 -23.24 -5.64 9.07
C ASP A 131 -24.28 -4.93 8.20
N ARG A 132 -24.03 -4.80 6.88
CA ARG A 132 -25.06 -4.31 5.94
C ARG A 132 -26.26 -5.25 5.89
N PHE A 133 -26.06 -6.56 5.87
CA PHE A 133 -27.15 -7.56 5.91
C PHE A 133 -28.01 -7.43 7.17
N LYS A 134 -27.37 -7.29 8.35
CA LYS A 134 -28.04 -7.10 9.64
C LYS A 134 -28.89 -5.82 9.72
N ARG A 135 -28.50 -4.76 9.00
CA ARG A 135 -29.23 -3.48 9.00
C ARG A 135 -30.53 -3.51 8.21
N VAL A 136 -30.75 -4.52 7.37
CA VAL A 136 -32.01 -4.71 6.64
C VAL A 136 -33.06 -5.25 7.62
N LYS A 137 -34.12 -4.45 7.86
CA LYS A 137 -35.16 -4.77 8.86
C LYS A 137 -36.35 -5.53 8.29
N GLU A 138 -36.59 -5.38 6.98
CA GLU A 138 -37.78 -5.91 6.31
C GLU A 138 -37.79 -7.43 6.17
N ARG A 139 -36.62 -8.02 6.06
CA ARG A 139 -36.41 -9.47 5.98
C ARG A 139 -35.00 -9.86 6.38
N LYS A 140 -34.84 -11.13 6.78
CA LYS A 140 -33.53 -11.71 7.07
C LYS A 140 -32.75 -11.85 5.76
N ILE A 141 -31.53 -11.32 5.73
CA ILE A 141 -30.59 -11.43 4.62
C ILE A 141 -29.41 -12.31 5.08
N ASP A 142 -29.26 -13.45 4.42
CA ASP A 142 -28.17 -14.40 4.73
C ASP A 142 -27.15 -14.49 3.57
N ARG A 143 -27.50 -13.99 2.37
CA ARG A 143 -26.67 -14.11 1.17
C ARG A 143 -26.68 -12.83 0.34
N ILE A 144 -25.61 -12.64 -0.44
CA ILE A 144 -25.47 -11.51 -1.35
C ILE A 144 -26.62 -11.43 -2.39
N GLU A 145 -27.11 -12.58 -2.87
CA GLU A 145 -28.22 -12.64 -3.83
C GLU A 145 -29.49 -12.01 -3.23
N ASP A 146 -29.78 -12.33 -1.95
CA ASP A 146 -30.94 -11.79 -1.23
C ASP A 146 -30.81 -10.29 -1.01
N TYR A 147 -29.60 -9.81 -0.70
CA TYR A 147 -29.32 -8.37 -0.54
C TYR A 147 -29.49 -7.61 -1.85
N ARG A 148 -28.88 -8.11 -2.93
CA ARG A 148 -28.95 -7.50 -4.26
C ARG A 148 -30.35 -7.54 -4.88
N ALA A 149 -31.24 -8.38 -4.39
CA ALA A 149 -32.64 -8.44 -4.80
C ALA A 149 -33.53 -7.39 -4.13
N LEU A 150 -33.00 -6.58 -3.20
CA LEU A 150 -33.74 -5.47 -2.59
C LEU A 150 -33.92 -4.32 -3.57
N PRO A 151 -35.08 -3.66 -3.61
CA PRO A 151 -35.39 -2.60 -4.60
C PRO A 151 -34.45 -1.40 -4.57
N ASN A 152 -33.87 -1.09 -3.41
CA ASN A 152 -32.99 0.07 -3.20
C ASN A 152 -31.63 -0.35 -2.57
N ALA A 153 -31.15 -1.56 -2.86
CA ALA A 153 -29.88 -2.00 -2.36
C ALA A 153 -28.74 -1.13 -2.93
N ALA A 154 -27.84 -0.69 -2.06
CA ALA A 154 -26.60 -0.10 -2.53
C ALA A 154 -25.79 -1.14 -3.34
N PRO A 155 -25.05 -0.74 -4.37
CA PRO A 155 -24.24 -1.64 -5.16
C PRO A 155 -23.34 -2.50 -4.26
N MET A 156 -23.32 -3.80 -4.52
CA MET A 156 -22.49 -4.77 -3.84
C MET A 156 -21.95 -5.78 -4.87
N PRO A 157 -20.85 -5.44 -5.55
CA PRO A 157 -20.26 -6.30 -6.55
C PRO A 157 -19.75 -7.61 -5.92
N ARG A 158 -19.73 -8.70 -6.70
CA ARG A 158 -18.96 -9.89 -6.29
C ARG A 158 -17.47 -9.59 -6.34
N ILE A 159 -16.71 -10.30 -5.55
CA ILE A 159 -15.25 -10.17 -5.47
C ILE A 159 -14.63 -11.45 -6.02
N LEU A 160 -13.75 -11.31 -7.02
CA LEU A 160 -12.93 -12.38 -7.57
C LEU A 160 -11.47 -12.13 -7.19
N VAL A 161 -10.90 -13.02 -6.40
CA VAL A 161 -9.50 -12.96 -6.00
C VAL A 161 -8.73 -14.03 -6.79
N ILE A 162 -7.69 -13.65 -7.49
CA ILE A 162 -6.82 -14.57 -8.22
C ILE A 162 -5.42 -14.45 -7.63
N MET A 163 -4.94 -15.56 -7.04
CA MET A 163 -3.59 -15.64 -6.46
C MET A 163 -2.77 -16.65 -7.25
N ASP A 164 -1.76 -16.18 -7.97
CA ASP A 164 -0.79 -17.07 -8.64
C ASP A 164 0.40 -17.35 -7.71
N GLU A 165 0.88 -18.59 -7.77
CA GLU A 165 1.92 -19.17 -6.89
C GLU A 165 1.63 -18.92 -5.39
N PHE A 166 0.36 -19.06 -5.00
CA PHE A 166 -0.15 -18.76 -3.66
C PHE A 166 0.60 -19.48 -2.53
N HIS A 167 1.30 -20.58 -2.82
CA HIS A 167 2.08 -21.37 -1.86
C HIS A 167 3.19 -20.53 -1.19
N GLU A 168 3.70 -19.50 -1.86
CA GLU A 168 4.69 -18.59 -1.29
C GLU A 168 4.17 -17.86 -0.03
N LEU A 169 2.89 -17.52 0.00
CA LEU A 169 2.27 -16.91 1.19
C LEU A 169 2.39 -17.81 2.43
N PHE A 170 2.37 -19.12 2.24
CA PHE A 170 2.39 -20.12 3.30
C PHE A 170 3.75 -20.84 3.42
N SER A 171 4.79 -20.39 2.71
CA SER A 171 6.11 -21.05 2.65
C SER A 171 6.79 -21.20 4.02
N ASN A 172 6.47 -20.34 5.00
CA ASN A 172 6.91 -20.47 6.38
C ASN A 172 5.70 -20.52 7.32
N ALA A 173 5.16 -21.71 7.53
CA ALA A 173 4.00 -21.96 8.38
C ALA A 173 4.26 -21.71 9.89
N SER A 174 5.53 -21.59 10.31
CA SER A 174 5.89 -21.38 11.72
C SER A 174 5.95 -19.91 12.10
N ASP A 175 6.04 -19.00 11.15
CA ASP A 175 6.00 -17.58 11.44
C ASP A 175 4.55 -17.05 11.57
N LYS A 176 4.42 -15.86 12.14
CA LYS A 176 3.13 -15.23 12.39
C LYS A 176 2.34 -15.01 11.11
N ILE A 177 2.99 -14.50 10.05
CA ILE A 177 2.32 -14.19 8.77
C ILE A 177 1.75 -15.45 8.15
N GLY A 178 2.54 -16.53 8.06
CA GLY A 178 2.07 -17.80 7.49
C GLY A 178 0.89 -18.38 8.27
N LYS A 179 0.99 -18.42 9.61
CA LYS A 179 -0.05 -18.95 10.48
C LYS A 179 -1.36 -18.15 10.39
N GLU A 180 -1.29 -16.83 10.57
CA GLU A 180 -2.48 -15.97 10.51
C GLU A 180 -3.10 -15.95 9.11
N SER A 181 -2.26 -15.99 8.05
CA SER A 181 -2.75 -16.09 6.67
C SER A 181 -3.54 -17.38 6.44
N ALA A 182 -3.07 -18.53 6.96
CA ALA A 182 -3.77 -19.80 6.84
C ALA A 182 -5.12 -19.77 7.56
N GLU A 183 -5.15 -19.25 8.79
CA GLU A 183 -6.39 -19.11 9.57
C GLU A 183 -7.39 -18.15 8.89
N MET A 184 -6.92 -17.03 8.35
CA MET A 184 -7.76 -16.08 7.59
C MET A 184 -8.28 -16.70 6.30
N MET A 185 -7.43 -17.40 5.54
CA MET A 185 -7.82 -18.07 4.29
C MET A 185 -8.94 -19.07 4.56
N GLU A 186 -8.82 -19.90 5.61
CA GLU A 186 -9.86 -20.85 5.99
C GLU A 186 -11.18 -20.14 6.31
N ARG A 187 -11.15 -19.06 7.10
CA ARG A 187 -12.36 -18.28 7.42
C ARG A 187 -12.99 -17.66 6.19
N ILE A 188 -12.17 -17.06 5.30
CA ILE A 188 -12.65 -16.39 4.10
C ILE A 188 -13.28 -17.39 3.12
N VAL A 189 -12.63 -18.52 2.89
CA VAL A 189 -13.15 -19.58 2.00
C VAL A 189 -14.47 -20.13 2.54
N ARG A 190 -14.56 -20.41 3.84
CA ARG A 190 -15.78 -20.94 4.48
C ARG A 190 -16.96 -19.97 4.41
N GLN A 191 -16.73 -18.69 4.56
CA GLN A 191 -17.77 -17.66 4.62
C GLN A 191 -18.01 -16.95 3.28
N GLY A 192 -17.07 -17.00 2.36
CA GLY A 192 -17.05 -16.26 1.10
C GLY A 192 -18.32 -16.41 0.26
N ARG A 193 -18.90 -17.62 0.27
CA ARG A 193 -20.18 -17.92 -0.39
C ARG A 193 -21.27 -16.92 -0.03
N ALA A 194 -21.48 -16.68 1.25
CA ALA A 194 -22.57 -15.79 1.71
C ALA A 194 -22.36 -14.35 1.28
N PHE A 195 -21.11 -13.92 1.19
CA PHE A 195 -20.75 -12.52 0.92
C PHE A 195 -20.33 -12.26 -0.52
N GLY A 196 -20.39 -13.25 -1.41
CA GLY A 196 -20.01 -13.12 -2.82
C GLY A 196 -18.50 -12.91 -3.03
N VAL A 197 -17.67 -13.51 -2.17
CA VAL A 197 -16.21 -13.55 -2.30
C VAL A 197 -15.79 -14.89 -2.88
N HIS A 198 -15.09 -14.87 -3.99
CA HIS A 198 -14.64 -16.05 -4.74
C HIS A 198 -13.14 -16.00 -4.89
N ILE A 199 -12.44 -17.10 -4.58
CA ILE A 199 -10.98 -17.18 -4.63
C ILE A 199 -10.57 -18.24 -5.65
N ILE A 200 -9.61 -17.91 -6.49
CA ILE A 200 -8.88 -18.81 -7.37
C ILE A 200 -7.45 -18.88 -6.86
N LEU A 201 -7.02 -20.05 -6.41
CA LEU A 201 -5.63 -20.34 -6.04
C LEU A 201 -4.96 -21.10 -7.19
N ALA A 202 -3.93 -20.51 -7.75
CA ALA A 202 -3.15 -21.12 -8.82
C ALA A 202 -1.72 -21.43 -8.35
N SER A 203 -1.19 -22.58 -8.73
CA SER A 203 0.17 -22.99 -8.39
C SER A 203 0.72 -23.99 -9.39
N GLN A 204 2.05 -24.06 -9.48
CA GLN A 204 2.74 -25.11 -10.22
C GLN A 204 2.77 -26.44 -9.46
N SER A 205 2.74 -26.42 -8.13
CA SER A 205 2.66 -27.61 -7.27
C SER A 205 1.82 -27.34 -6.04
N TYR A 206 1.08 -28.35 -5.61
CA TYR A 206 0.26 -28.35 -4.42
C TYR A 206 0.80 -29.27 -3.31
N SER A 207 1.68 -30.20 -3.67
CA SER A 207 2.23 -31.20 -2.73
C SER A 207 3.17 -30.61 -1.69
N ASN A 208 3.69 -29.41 -1.93
CA ASN A 208 4.66 -28.74 -1.05
C ASN A 208 4.08 -27.50 -0.33
N VAL A 209 2.78 -27.30 -0.36
CA VAL A 209 2.16 -26.18 0.35
C VAL A 209 2.07 -26.49 1.84
N GLY A 210 3.15 -26.17 2.55
CA GLY A 210 3.18 -26.25 4.01
C GLY A 210 2.28 -25.18 4.63
N GLY A 211 1.49 -25.55 5.64
CA GLY A 211 0.76 -24.56 6.45
C GLY A 211 -0.68 -24.29 6.06
N LEU A 212 -1.16 -24.69 4.89
CA LEU A 212 -2.57 -24.60 4.54
C LEU A 212 -3.28 -25.93 4.81
N ASP A 213 -4.33 -25.90 5.64
CA ASP A 213 -5.08 -27.09 6.02
C ASP A 213 -5.83 -27.71 4.84
N LYS A 214 -5.93 -29.05 4.81
CA LYS A 214 -6.68 -29.78 3.79
C LYS A 214 -8.14 -29.32 3.69
N SER A 215 -8.73 -28.88 4.78
CA SER A 215 -10.11 -28.38 4.83
C SER A 215 -10.35 -27.19 3.89
N VAL A 216 -9.33 -26.39 3.61
CA VAL A 216 -9.43 -25.29 2.64
C VAL A 216 -9.58 -25.84 1.21
N TYR A 217 -8.75 -26.82 0.84
CA TYR A 217 -8.84 -27.47 -0.49
C TYR A 217 -10.18 -28.20 -0.68
N ASP A 218 -10.70 -28.83 0.38
CA ASP A 218 -11.97 -29.56 0.34
C ASP A 218 -13.18 -28.62 0.09
N GLN A 219 -13.07 -27.35 0.46
CA GLN A 219 -14.10 -26.33 0.20
C GLN A 219 -13.98 -25.70 -1.20
N MET A 220 -12.88 -25.94 -1.93
CA MET A 220 -12.65 -25.45 -3.29
C MET A 220 -13.10 -26.52 -4.30
N ALA A 221 -14.40 -26.51 -4.60
CA ALA A 221 -15.02 -27.55 -5.40
C ALA A 221 -14.60 -27.52 -6.88
N VAL A 222 -14.34 -26.32 -7.43
CA VAL A 222 -13.87 -26.20 -8.81
C VAL A 222 -12.38 -26.49 -8.87
N ARG A 223 -11.99 -27.41 -9.76
CA ARG A 223 -10.60 -27.80 -9.96
C ARG A 223 -10.27 -27.81 -11.44
N ILE A 224 -9.25 -27.06 -11.82
CA ILE A 224 -8.77 -27.00 -13.22
C ILE A 224 -7.33 -27.49 -13.21
N VAL A 225 -7.09 -28.58 -13.90
CA VAL A 225 -5.78 -29.24 -13.88
C VAL A 225 -5.24 -29.31 -15.32
N LEU A 226 -4.14 -28.60 -15.54
CA LEU A 226 -3.32 -28.71 -16.74
C LEU A 226 -2.25 -29.79 -16.51
N LYS A 227 -1.23 -29.87 -17.37
CA LYS A 227 -0.11 -30.78 -17.12
C LYS A 227 0.53 -30.49 -15.78
N CYS A 228 0.56 -31.47 -14.89
CA CYS A 228 1.15 -31.38 -13.54
C CYS A 228 1.75 -32.74 -13.13
N SER A 229 2.29 -32.81 -11.92
CA SER A 229 2.79 -34.05 -11.33
C SER A 229 1.64 -35.03 -11.02
N LYS A 230 1.95 -36.34 -10.97
CA LYS A 230 0.95 -37.34 -10.58
C LYS A 230 0.43 -37.12 -9.17
N THR A 231 1.29 -36.67 -8.27
CA THR A 231 0.93 -36.35 -6.88
C THR A 231 -0.09 -35.22 -6.80
N ASP A 232 0.15 -34.12 -7.54
CA ASP A 232 -0.78 -33.00 -7.59
C ASP A 232 -2.09 -33.39 -8.29
N ALA A 233 -2.02 -34.20 -9.34
CA ALA A 233 -3.20 -34.74 -10.02
C ALA A 233 -4.07 -35.58 -9.09
N SER A 234 -3.46 -36.49 -8.32
CA SER A 234 -4.18 -37.31 -7.34
C SER A 234 -4.80 -36.47 -6.22
N LEU A 235 -4.09 -35.45 -5.75
CA LEU A 235 -4.59 -34.52 -4.74
C LEU A 235 -5.83 -33.75 -5.23
N LEU A 236 -5.82 -33.33 -6.50
CA LEU A 236 -6.86 -32.45 -7.05
C LEU A 236 -8.01 -33.20 -7.71
N LEU A 237 -7.76 -34.31 -8.38
CA LEU A 237 -8.76 -35.07 -9.13
C LEU A 237 -9.08 -36.46 -8.53
N GLY A 238 -8.54 -36.71 -7.32
CA GLY A 238 -8.73 -37.99 -6.63
C GLY A 238 -7.75 -39.07 -7.10
N ASP A 239 -7.54 -40.07 -6.21
CA ASP A 239 -6.58 -41.15 -6.44
C ASP A 239 -6.88 -41.97 -7.69
N GLY A 240 -5.81 -42.34 -8.40
CA GLY A 240 -5.89 -43.15 -9.62
C GLY A 240 -6.45 -42.40 -10.84
N SER A 241 -6.45 -41.05 -10.83
CA SER A 241 -6.75 -40.28 -12.05
C SER A 241 -5.60 -40.37 -13.03
N SER A 242 -5.74 -41.17 -14.09
CA SER A 242 -4.79 -41.26 -15.19
C SER A 242 -5.02 -40.19 -16.27
N ASP A 243 -6.07 -39.39 -16.12
CA ASP A 243 -6.50 -38.42 -17.14
C ASP A 243 -5.42 -37.37 -17.42
N VAL A 244 -4.66 -36.97 -16.41
CA VAL A 244 -3.55 -36.02 -16.56
C VAL A 244 -2.35 -36.60 -17.33
N ASP A 245 -2.19 -37.93 -17.38
CA ASP A 245 -1.14 -38.58 -18.16
C ASP A 245 -1.38 -38.40 -19.67
N GLN A 246 -2.63 -38.17 -20.10
CA GLN A 246 -3.00 -37.90 -21.47
C GLN A 246 -2.69 -36.44 -21.91
N ILE A 247 -2.36 -35.57 -20.97
CA ILE A 247 -1.98 -34.18 -21.27
C ILE A 247 -0.46 -34.12 -21.50
N SER A 248 -0.06 -33.83 -22.76
CA SER A 248 1.35 -33.59 -23.09
C SER A 248 1.77 -32.16 -22.80
N ILE A 249 3.02 -31.97 -22.41
CA ILE A 249 3.64 -30.65 -22.30
C ILE A 249 3.86 -29.99 -23.66
N ASP A 250 3.98 -30.82 -24.72
CA ASP A 250 4.16 -30.35 -26.10
C ASP A 250 2.83 -29.84 -26.72
N ASP A 251 1.70 -30.04 -26.02
CA ASP A 251 0.39 -29.56 -26.44
C ASP A 251 -0.22 -28.69 -25.30
N PRO A 252 0.35 -27.49 -25.06
CA PRO A 252 -0.06 -26.63 -23.96
C PRO A 252 -1.50 -26.17 -24.11
N GLY A 253 -2.15 -25.93 -22.96
CA GLY A 253 -3.53 -25.46 -22.87
C GLY A 253 -4.57 -26.60 -22.90
N ARG A 254 -4.18 -27.88 -22.95
CA ARG A 254 -5.11 -28.95 -22.56
C ARG A 254 -5.29 -29.00 -21.05
N ALA A 255 -6.52 -29.13 -20.63
CA ALA A 255 -6.87 -29.10 -19.22
C ALA A 255 -8.08 -29.98 -18.90
N ILE A 256 -8.22 -30.33 -17.65
CA ILE A 256 -9.37 -31.01 -17.08
C ILE A 256 -10.08 -30.02 -16.16
N TYR A 257 -11.38 -29.87 -16.38
CA TYR A 257 -12.29 -29.11 -15.50
C TYR A 257 -13.10 -30.09 -14.67
N ASN A 258 -13.19 -29.82 -13.37
CA ASN A 258 -14.00 -30.58 -12.44
C ASN A 258 -14.68 -29.59 -11.47
N SER A 259 -16.00 -29.71 -11.28
CA SER A 259 -16.79 -28.84 -10.38
C SER A 259 -17.26 -29.55 -9.10
N GLU A 260 -16.88 -30.81 -8.91
CA GLU A 260 -17.36 -31.67 -7.81
C GLU A 260 -16.21 -32.18 -6.94
N ALA A 261 -15.35 -31.25 -6.50
CA ALA A 261 -14.24 -31.46 -5.57
C ALA A 261 -13.32 -32.64 -5.94
N GLY A 262 -13.10 -32.85 -7.24
CA GLY A 262 -12.22 -33.91 -7.76
C GLY A 262 -12.88 -35.28 -7.90
N ASN A 263 -14.21 -35.41 -7.85
CA ASN A 263 -14.88 -36.65 -8.21
C ASN A 263 -14.70 -36.90 -9.72
N LYS A 264 -14.04 -38.01 -10.06
CA LYS A 264 -13.61 -38.35 -11.42
C LYS A 264 -14.74 -38.40 -12.45
N GLU A 265 -15.94 -38.77 -12.03
CA GLU A 265 -17.11 -38.87 -12.91
C GLU A 265 -17.48 -37.52 -13.54
N TYR A 266 -17.03 -36.42 -12.93
CA TYR A 266 -17.28 -35.05 -13.38
C TYR A 266 -16.09 -34.41 -14.10
N ASN A 267 -15.05 -35.19 -14.45
CA ASN A 267 -13.93 -34.68 -15.21
C ASN A 267 -14.34 -34.35 -16.65
N SER A 268 -14.13 -33.13 -17.06
CA SER A 268 -14.38 -32.66 -18.42
C SER A 268 -13.07 -32.17 -19.07
N HIS A 269 -12.66 -32.81 -20.13
CA HIS A 269 -11.47 -32.40 -20.90
C HIS A 269 -11.80 -31.21 -21.79
N PHE A 270 -11.00 -30.17 -21.73
CA PHE A 270 -11.18 -28.99 -22.57
C PHE A 270 -9.83 -28.40 -23.01
N ARG A 271 -9.89 -27.53 -24.01
CA ARG A 271 -8.74 -26.73 -24.44
C ARG A 271 -8.96 -25.28 -24.04
N VAL A 272 -8.01 -24.73 -23.29
CA VAL A 272 -7.98 -23.32 -22.88
C VAL A 272 -7.99 -22.41 -24.11
N ALA A 273 -8.76 -21.35 -24.07
CA ALA A 273 -8.74 -20.32 -25.08
C ALA A 273 -7.42 -19.55 -25.02
N PHE A 274 -6.74 -19.44 -26.13
CA PHE A 274 -5.52 -18.65 -26.25
C PHE A 274 -5.87 -17.26 -26.76
N ILE A 275 -5.41 -16.23 -26.04
CA ILE A 275 -5.54 -14.83 -26.42
C ILE A 275 -4.16 -14.35 -26.87
N ASP A 276 -4.06 -13.93 -28.12
CA ASP A 276 -2.83 -13.39 -28.68
C ASP A 276 -2.42 -12.11 -27.91
N PRO A 277 -1.13 -11.90 -27.58
CA PRO A 277 -0.67 -10.72 -26.86
C PRO A 277 -1.07 -9.37 -27.48
N SER A 278 -1.19 -9.30 -28.82
CA SER A 278 -1.66 -8.09 -29.49
C SER A 278 -3.13 -7.80 -29.20
N LYS A 279 -3.98 -8.84 -29.18
CA LYS A 279 -5.39 -8.73 -28.84
C LYS A 279 -5.62 -8.49 -27.35
N HIS A 280 -4.70 -8.89 -26.50
CA HIS A 280 -4.75 -8.62 -25.08
C HIS A 280 -4.83 -7.11 -24.80
N ARG A 281 -3.96 -6.33 -25.44
CA ARG A 281 -3.96 -4.85 -25.32
C ARG A 281 -5.24 -4.25 -25.91
N GLU A 282 -5.65 -4.65 -27.09
CA GLU A 282 -6.89 -4.18 -27.72
C GLU A 282 -8.12 -4.38 -26.80
N ILE A 283 -8.22 -5.53 -26.15
CA ILE A 283 -9.31 -5.80 -25.19
C ILE A 283 -9.23 -4.86 -23.99
N LEU A 284 -8.05 -4.65 -23.40
CA LEU A 284 -7.87 -3.78 -22.25
C LEU A 284 -8.15 -2.31 -22.58
N GLU A 285 -7.74 -1.84 -23.76
CA GLU A 285 -8.06 -0.49 -24.26
C GLU A 285 -9.57 -0.32 -24.42
N GLY A 286 -10.25 -1.25 -25.06
CA GLY A 286 -11.71 -1.21 -25.22
C GLY A 286 -12.48 -1.29 -23.89
N VAL A 287 -11.97 -2.05 -22.89
CA VAL A 287 -12.54 -2.06 -21.53
C VAL A 287 -12.29 -0.73 -20.84
N SER A 288 -11.08 -0.17 -20.96
CA SER A 288 -10.72 1.12 -20.38
C SER A 288 -11.65 2.24 -20.88
N GLU A 289 -11.81 2.37 -22.19
CA GLU A 289 -12.69 3.38 -22.80
C GLU A 289 -14.15 3.27 -22.31
N ARG A 290 -14.63 2.04 -22.14
CA ARG A 290 -16.00 1.77 -21.68
C ARG A 290 -16.20 2.08 -20.19
N THR A 291 -15.22 1.74 -19.36
CA THR A 291 -15.36 1.72 -17.89
C THR A 291 -14.84 2.96 -17.19
N CYS A 292 -13.90 3.73 -17.77
CA CYS A 292 -13.34 4.94 -17.16
C CYS A 292 -14.40 6.00 -16.77
N LYS A 293 -15.53 6.01 -17.44
CA LYS A 293 -16.65 6.95 -17.16
C LYS A 293 -17.61 6.44 -16.07
N LEU A 294 -17.52 5.17 -15.67
CA LEU A 294 -18.55 4.49 -14.88
C LEU A 294 -18.26 4.45 -13.37
N SER A 295 -17.02 4.66 -12.95
CA SER A 295 -16.67 4.47 -11.54
C SER A 295 -15.52 5.38 -11.09
N ASN A 296 -15.68 5.98 -9.90
CA ASN A 296 -14.62 6.70 -9.18
C ASN A 296 -13.66 5.76 -8.42
N ASN A 297 -13.74 4.46 -8.63
CA ASN A 297 -12.87 3.51 -7.95
C ASN A 297 -11.44 3.60 -8.49
N LYS A 298 -10.50 3.80 -7.58
CA LYS A 298 -9.06 3.86 -7.90
C LYS A 298 -8.45 2.50 -7.63
N THR A 299 -7.95 1.86 -8.67
CA THR A 299 -7.14 0.64 -8.56
C THR A 299 -5.92 0.90 -7.69
N ARG A 300 -5.69 0.04 -6.71
CA ARG A 300 -4.45 0.05 -5.93
C ARG A 300 -3.45 -0.89 -6.56
N ILE A 301 -2.32 -0.33 -6.97
CA ILE A 301 -1.23 -1.09 -7.55
C ILE A 301 -0.17 -1.25 -6.46
N LEU A 302 0.11 -2.50 -6.11
CA LEU A 302 1.13 -2.85 -5.12
C LEU A 302 2.28 -3.53 -5.89
N LEU A 303 3.37 -2.79 -6.08
CA LEU A 303 4.57 -3.29 -6.75
C LEU A 303 5.60 -3.62 -5.69
N SER A 304 6.25 -4.79 -5.79
CA SER A 304 7.42 -5.12 -4.97
C SER A 304 8.68 -4.48 -5.52
N ASN A 305 8.72 -4.28 -6.83
CA ASN A 305 9.91 -3.74 -7.48
C ASN A 305 9.95 -2.21 -7.39
N ILE A 306 11.05 -1.72 -6.85
CA ILE A 306 11.32 -0.34 -6.47
C ILE A 306 11.42 0.59 -7.68
N GLU A 307 11.90 0.08 -8.83
CA GLU A 307 12.10 0.91 -10.03
C GLU A 307 10.80 1.42 -10.65
N ASP A 308 9.69 0.68 -10.47
CA ASP A 308 8.38 1.08 -10.99
C ASP A 308 7.58 1.95 -10.00
N ASN A 309 8.02 2.07 -8.73
CA ASN A 309 7.34 2.85 -7.68
C ASN A 309 7.81 4.31 -7.65
N LYS A 310 8.22 4.86 -8.81
CA LYS A 310 8.65 6.23 -8.93
C LYS A 310 7.47 7.18 -8.73
N TYR A 311 7.25 7.63 -7.46
CA TYR A 311 6.57 8.89 -7.12
C TYR A 311 5.15 9.06 -7.70
N SER A 312 4.34 7.99 -7.75
CA SER A 312 3.03 8.03 -8.41
C SER A 312 2.11 9.16 -7.91
N ILE A 313 2.18 9.51 -6.63
CA ILE A 313 1.44 10.64 -6.07
C ILE A 313 1.95 11.97 -6.65
N PHE A 314 3.26 12.18 -6.72
CA PHE A 314 3.84 13.44 -7.18
C PHE A 314 3.77 13.63 -8.69
N ASN A 315 3.77 12.54 -9.47
CA ASN A 315 3.53 12.61 -10.92
C ASN A 315 2.08 12.98 -11.28
N GLN A 316 1.15 12.82 -10.33
CA GLN A 316 -0.27 13.10 -10.52
C GLN A 316 -0.69 14.51 -10.08
N PHE A 317 0.24 15.36 -9.61
CA PHE A 317 -0.08 16.73 -9.19
C PHE A 317 -0.64 17.63 -10.28
N THR A 318 -0.48 17.30 -11.53
CA THR A 318 -1.06 18.05 -12.65
C THR A 318 -2.57 17.91 -12.76
N ASP A 319 -3.17 16.80 -12.22
CA ASP A 319 -4.61 16.49 -12.39
C ASP A 319 -5.34 16.10 -11.10
N TYR A 320 -4.73 16.22 -9.88
CA TYR A 320 -5.19 15.41 -8.77
C TYR A 320 -5.69 16.11 -7.53
N ASP A 321 -6.69 15.42 -7.00
CA ASP A 321 -7.30 15.43 -5.66
C ASP A 321 -6.83 16.56 -4.72
N MET A 322 -7.18 17.76 -5.12
CA MET A 322 -7.03 19.00 -4.35
C MET A 322 -7.62 18.84 -2.92
N GLU A 323 -8.46 17.84 -2.67
CA GLU A 323 -9.01 17.57 -1.35
C GLU A 323 -8.01 16.88 -0.41
N ALA A 324 -7.18 15.98 -0.91
CA ALA A 324 -6.17 15.32 -0.08
C ALA A 324 -5.05 16.28 0.36
N CYS A 325 -4.73 17.29 -0.46
CA CYS A 325 -3.74 18.32 -0.16
C CYS A 325 -4.28 19.43 0.76
N LYS A 326 -5.55 19.40 1.17
CA LYS A 326 -6.13 20.40 2.09
C LYS A 326 -5.73 20.22 3.56
N VAL A 327 -5.03 19.15 3.91
CA VAL A 327 -4.47 18.95 5.26
C VAL A 327 -3.06 19.50 5.30
N PRO A 328 -2.80 20.66 5.92
CA PRO A 328 -1.54 21.38 5.79
C PRO A 328 -0.29 20.60 6.23
N GLY A 329 -0.44 19.71 7.21
CA GLY A 329 0.66 18.91 7.77
C GLY A 329 0.72 17.47 7.27
N ARG A 330 0.06 17.10 6.16
CA ARG A 330 0.09 15.74 5.64
C ARG A 330 1.41 15.43 4.93
N LEU A 331 2.03 14.32 5.29
CA LEU A 331 3.27 13.84 4.71
C LEU A 331 3.01 12.59 3.85
N TYR A 332 3.61 12.56 2.67
CA TYR A 332 3.60 11.43 1.74
C TYR A 332 5.02 10.89 1.62
N LEU A 333 5.35 9.88 2.44
CA LEU A 333 6.71 9.36 2.58
C LEU A 333 6.91 8.02 1.87
N GLY A 334 5.84 7.41 1.39
CA GLY A 334 5.87 6.09 0.75
C GLY A 334 4.49 5.53 0.50
N GLU A 335 4.45 4.32 -0.07
CA GLU A 335 3.22 3.59 -0.36
C GLU A 335 2.85 2.63 0.77
N PRO A 336 1.58 2.58 1.20
CA PRO A 336 1.15 1.64 2.22
C PRO A 336 1.23 0.20 1.70
N LEU A 337 1.73 -0.72 2.51
CA LEU A 337 1.67 -2.16 2.24
C LEU A 337 0.28 -2.75 2.54
N SER A 338 -0.64 -1.94 3.05
CA SER A 338 -2.00 -2.36 3.39
C SER A 338 -3.02 -1.87 2.36
N VAL A 339 -3.89 -2.76 1.94
CA VAL A 339 -5.02 -2.46 1.02
C VAL A 339 -6.12 -1.64 1.71
N VAL A 340 -6.23 -1.71 3.03
CA VAL A 340 -7.40 -1.20 3.77
C VAL A 340 -7.21 0.20 4.32
N ASN A 341 -5.99 0.60 4.62
CA ASN A 341 -5.71 1.84 5.34
C ASN A 341 -4.87 2.78 4.47
N ASN A 342 -5.38 3.99 4.25
CA ASN A 342 -4.55 5.06 3.74
C ASN A 342 -3.45 5.37 4.77
N LEU A 343 -2.23 5.52 4.29
CA LEU A 343 -1.10 5.94 5.12
C LEU A 343 -1.18 7.46 5.32
N ASN A 344 -2.02 7.90 6.25
CA ASN A 344 -2.11 9.31 6.58
C ASN A 344 -1.12 9.63 7.71
N MET A 345 -0.06 10.34 7.39
CA MET A 345 0.93 10.84 8.33
C MET A 345 0.68 12.34 8.52
N ASP A 346 -0.27 12.69 9.39
CA ASP A 346 -0.74 14.06 9.53
C ASP A 346 -0.11 14.72 10.78
N LEU A 347 0.66 15.78 10.58
CA LEU A 347 1.14 16.66 11.65
C LEU A 347 0.04 17.70 11.93
N VAL A 348 -0.78 17.43 12.96
CA VAL A 348 -1.94 18.25 13.33
C VAL A 348 -1.68 18.99 14.64
N ARG A 349 -2.41 20.08 14.89
CA ARG A 349 -2.27 20.88 16.12
C ARG A 349 -2.85 20.15 17.32
N ASN A 350 -2.15 19.10 17.77
CA ASN A 350 -2.42 18.32 18.96
C ASN A 350 -1.14 18.15 19.78
N GLU A 351 -1.28 17.79 21.06
CA GLU A 351 -0.14 17.49 21.92
C GLU A 351 0.79 16.46 21.26
N TYR A 352 2.10 16.74 21.31
CA TYR A 352 3.16 15.86 20.85
C TYR A 352 3.03 15.37 19.38
N SER A 353 2.28 16.10 18.54
CA SER A 353 2.17 15.79 17.10
C SER A 353 3.47 16.13 16.37
N ASN A 354 4.52 15.43 16.76
CA ASN A 354 5.86 15.44 16.18
C ASN A 354 6.19 14.06 15.64
N MET A 355 7.16 13.96 14.73
CA MET A 355 7.58 12.73 14.11
C MET A 355 9.05 12.41 14.40
N LEU A 356 9.32 11.20 14.89
CA LEU A 356 10.67 10.67 15.04
C LEU A 356 10.86 9.47 14.13
N MET A 357 11.86 9.54 13.28
CA MET A 357 12.32 8.46 12.42
C MET A 357 13.57 7.85 13.03
N VAL A 358 13.61 6.53 13.19
CA VAL A 358 14.78 5.80 13.69
C VAL A 358 15.08 4.63 12.75
N GLY A 359 16.31 4.57 12.26
CA GLY A 359 16.78 3.50 11.38
C GLY A 359 18.14 3.77 10.79
N SER A 360 18.91 2.70 10.55
CA SER A 360 20.32 2.77 10.16
C SER A 360 20.55 3.18 8.70
N ASP A 361 19.56 2.98 7.81
CA ASP A 361 19.66 3.35 6.40
C ASP A 361 19.47 4.86 6.20
N SER A 362 20.58 5.57 6.01
CA SER A 362 20.57 7.03 5.83
C SER A 362 19.97 7.46 4.49
N ASP A 363 19.95 6.60 3.47
CA ASP A 363 19.43 6.95 2.14
C ASP A 363 17.90 6.89 2.13
N LYS A 364 17.31 5.90 2.80
CA LYS A 364 15.88 5.89 3.09
C LYS A 364 15.45 7.11 3.89
N ALA A 365 16.22 7.46 4.93
CA ALA A 365 15.94 8.65 5.72
C ALA A 365 16.00 9.94 4.89
N ARG A 366 17.02 10.09 4.00
CA ARG A 366 17.12 11.24 3.08
C ARG A 366 15.93 11.32 2.17
N SER A 367 15.54 10.20 1.59
CA SER A 367 14.36 10.15 0.73
C SER A 367 13.10 10.59 1.49
N MET A 368 12.83 10.03 2.67
CA MET A 368 11.67 10.42 3.48
C MET A 368 11.69 11.91 3.86
N PHE A 369 12.87 12.49 4.17
CA PHE A 369 12.98 13.92 4.45
C PHE A 369 12.72 14.78 3.21
N ALA A 370 13.22 14.39 2.04
CA ALA A 370 12.95 15.09 0.79
C ALA A 370 11.44 15.09 0.47
N PHE A 371 10.80 13.93 0.58
CA PHE A 371 9.36 13.83 0.36
C PHE A 371 8.52 14.51 1.44
N ALA A 372 9.01 14.61 2.68
CA ALA A 372 8.37 15.43 3.70
C ALA A 372 8.39 16.91 3.33
N MET A 373 9.53 17.46 2.89
CA MET A 373 9.65 18.84 2.42
C MET A 373 8.75 19.13 1.24
N LEU A 374 8.76 18.26 0.21
CA LEU A 374 7.89 18.38 -0.95
C LEU A 374 6.41 18.33 -0.54
N SER A 375 6.01 17.40 0.32
CA SER A 375 4.63 17.28 0.80
C SER A 375 4.15 18.58 1.45
N LEU A 376 4.96 19.13 2.36
CA LEU A 376 4.63 20.37 3.07
C LEU A 376 4.56 21.57 2.12
N ALA A 377 5.52 21.70 1.18
CA ALA A 377 5.54 22.76 0.19
C ALA A 377 4.31 22.72 -0.73
N ILE A 378 3.94 21.52 -1.21
CA ILE A 378 2.79 21.33 -2.08
C ILE A 378 1.48 21.59 -1.33
N ASN A 379 1.32 21.07 -0.11
CA ASN A 379 0.13 21.33 0.71
C ASN A 379 -0.05 22.83 0.98
N TYR A 380 1.05 23.55 1.25
CA TYR A 380 1.01 25.01 1.39
C TYR A 380 0.53 25.67 0.08
N TRP A 381 1.20 25.36 -1.04
CA TRP A 381 0.92 25.94 -2.34
C TRP A 381 -0.54 25.70 -2.80
N VAL A 382 -1.06 24.48 -2.60
CA VAL A 382 -2.46 24.14 -2.90
C VAL A 382 -3.43 24.90 -2.01
N SER A 383 -3.17 24.96 -0.69
CA SER A 383 -4.06 25.64 0.26
C SER A 383 -4.06 27.17 0.14
N HIS A 384 -3.01 27.74 -0.46
CA HIS A 384 -2.85 29.19 -0.65
C HIS A 384 -3.03 29.64 -2.12
N ASN A 385 -3.90 28.96 -2.86
CA ASN A 385 -4.26 29.32 -4.24
C ASN A 385 -3.03 29.42 -5.17
N LYS A 386 -2.12 28.48 -5.07
CA LYS A 386 -0.90 28.40 -5.89
C LYS A 386 0.08 29.57 -5.67
N LYS A 387 0.17 30.09 -4.45
CA LYS A 387 1.13 31.15 -4.09
C LYS A 387 2.21 30.60 -3.17
N ALA A 388 3.45 30.99 -3.44
CA ALA A 388 4.56 30.71 -2.53
C ALA A 388 4.45 31.54 -1.23
N PRO A 389 5.00 31.06 -0.10
CA PRO A 389 5.00 31.79 1.16
C PRO A 389 5.87 33.06 1.10
N GLU A 390 5.52 34.05 1.91
CA GLU A 390 6.32 35.28 2.07
C GLU A 390 7.63 35.01 2.83
N GLU A 391 7.59 34.10 3.81
CA GLU A 391 8.75 33.64 4.59
C GLU A 391 8.79 32.11 4.61
N PRO A 392 9.99 31.50 4.61
CA PRO A 392 10.13 30.06 4.80
C PRO A 392 9.51 29.59 6.13
N PHE A 393 8.78 28.49 6.06
CA PHE A 393 8.11 27.89 7.24
C PHE A 393 8.68 26.52 7.62
N ILE A 394 9.59 25.97 6.81
CA ILE A 394 10.35 24.74 7.11
C ILE A 394 11.77 25.15 7.45
N TYR A 395 12.24 24.77 8.64
CA TYR A 395 13.59 25.06 9.13
C TYR A 395 14.38 23.75 9.15
N PHE A 396 15.41 23.65 8.29
CA PHE A 396 16.17 22.42 8.08
C PHE A 396 17.57 22.51 8.65
N LEU A 397 17.94 21.53 9.49
CA LEU A 397 19.24 21.33 10.11
C LEU A 397 19.79 19.96 9.66
N ASN A 398 20.90 19.95 8.93
CA ASN A 398 21.53 18.74 8.44
C ASN A 398 22.86 18.46 9.16
N TYR A 399 22.82 17.60 10.18
CA TYR A 399 24.02 17.17 10.94
C TYR A 399 24.77 16.00 10.31
N LYS A 400 24.26 15.44 9.21
CA LYS A 400 24.90 14.35 8.46
C LYS A 400 24.90 14.66 6.96
N PRO A 401 25.61 15.73 6.51
CA PRO A 401 25.69 16.02 5.09
C PRO A 401 26.40 14.87 4.34
N LEU A 402 25.95 14.60 3.14
CA LEU A 402 26.59 13.64 2.25
C LEU A 402 27.95 14.19 1.81
N ARG A 403 28.99 13.36 1.85
CA ARG A 403 30.36 13.75 1.44
C ARG A 403 30.76 13.16 0.10
N ASP A 404 29.87 12.39 -0.51
CA ASP A 404 30.12 11.70 -1.77
C ASP A 404 29.30 12.37 -2.88
N ASP A 405 29.99 12.92 -3.88
CA ASP A 405 29.37 13.63 -5.02
C ASP A 405 28.65 12.66 -5.99
N TYR A 406 28.84 11.34 -5.83
CA TYR A 406 28.12 10.33 -6.63
C TYR A 406 26.67 10.11 -6.19
N PHE A 407 26.31 10.54 -4.98
CA PHE A 407 24.95 10.37 -4.46
C PHE A 407 24.24 11.70 -4.34
N ILE A 408 22.94 11.70 -4.57
CA ILE A 408 22.10 12.89 -4.50
C ILE A 408 21.66 13.13 -3.06
N ASP A 409 22.08 14.24 -2.46
CA ASP A 409 21.54 14.71 -1.18
C ASP A 409 20.25 15.51 -1.42
N ALA A 410 19.17 14.82 -1.78
CA ALA A 410 17.90 15.42 -2.15
C ALA A 410 17.36 16.44 -1.13
N PRO A 411 17.36 16.18 0.21
CA PRO A 411 16.92 17.18 1.19
C PRO A 411 17.77 18.45 1.15
N ASN A 412 19.07 18.33 0.96
CA ASN A 412 19.96 19.47 0.89
C ASN A 412 19.74 20.30 -0.39
N ILE A 413 19.59 19.64 -1.55
CA ILE A 413 19.27 20.30 -2.83
C ILE A 413 17.94 21.05 -2.73
N LEU A 414 16.92 20.45 -2.16
CA LEU A 414 15.63 21.10 -1.94
C LEU A 414 15.77 22.34 -1.05
N ALA A 415 16.53 22.24 0.03
CA ALA A 415 16.67 23.31 1.00
C ALA A 415 17.57 24.47 0.52
N THR A 416 18.56 24.19 -0.35
CA THR A 416 19.55 25.21 -0.79
C THR A 416 19.31 25.75 -2.19
N GLU A 417 18.64 24.98 -3.06
CA GLU A 417 18.49 25.33 -4.48
C GLU A 417 17.02 25.46 -4.91
N LEU A 418 16.18 24.43 -4.63
CA LEU A 418 14.90 24.31 -5.30
C LEU A 418 13.70 24.84 -4.53
N LEU A 419 13.67 24.72 -3.19
CA LEU A 419 12.56 25.14 -2.33
C LEU A 419 12.93 26.27 -1.35
N THR A 420 13.83 27.17 -1.74
CA THR A 420 14.35 28.24 -0.86
C THR A 420 13.27 29.21 -0.36
N LYS A 421 12.15 29.34 -1.06
CA LYS A 421 10.98 30.10 -0.59
C LYS A 421 10.25 29.41 0.56
N TYR A 422 10.26 28.08 0.60
CA TYR A 422 9.54 27.24 1.56
C TYR A 422 10.42 26.77 2.72
N VAL A 423 11.68 26.48 2.41
CA VAL A 423 12.66 25.88 3.32
C VAL A 423 13.79 26.86 3.60
N LYS A 424 14.07 27.11 4.86
CA LYS A 424 15.27 27.78 5.33
C LYS A 424 16.31 26.73 5.76
N ASN A 425 17.36 26.59 4.96
CA ASN A 425 18.53 25.80 5.35
C ASN A 425 19.33 26.58 6.41
N ILE A 426 19.61 25.92 7.55
CA ILE A 426 20.36 26.51 8.66
C ILE A 426 21.73 25.83 8.71
N PRO A 427 22.81 26.56 8.38
CA PRO A 427 24.14 25.99 8.41
C PRO A 427 24.56 25.59 9.83
N ILE A 428 24.96 24.34 10.02
CA ILE A 428 25.45 23.83 11.32
C ILE A 428 26.75 24.52 11.76
N SER A 429 27.45 25.17 10.86
CA SER A 429 28.64 25.97 11.16
C SER A 429 28.32 27.34 11.80
N ASN A 430 27.03 27.72 11.90
CA ASN A 430 26.58 28.98 12.48
C ASN A 430 25.72 28.75 13.74
N PRO A 431 26.31 28.50 14.91
CA PRO A 431 25.58 28.27 16.15
C PRO A 431 24.69 29.45 16.57
N GLY A 432 25.06 30.67 16.21
CA GLY A 432 24.27 31.87 16.52
C GLY A 432 22.95 31.90 15.77
N GLU A 433 22.94 31.49 14.49
CA GLU A 433 21.72 31.41 13.70
C GLU A 433 20.82 30.26 14.17
N ILE A 434 21.40 29.09 14.48
CA ILE A 434 20.68 27.97 15.08
C ILE A 434 19.94 28.43 16.34
N ARG A 435 20.67 29.07 17.27
CA ARG A 435 20.09 29.58 18.52
C ARG A 435 18.97 30.59 18.27
N SER A 436 19.17 31.54 17.37
CA SER A 436 18.17 32.57 17.04
C SER A 436 16.86 31.96 16.54
N ILE A 437 16.96 30.95 15.67
CA ILE A 437 15.77 30.26 15.14
C ILE A 437 15.09 29.41 16.20
N ILE A 438 15.85 28.66 16.99
CA ILE A 438 15.27 27.90 18.12
C ILE A 438 14.60 28.83 19.12
N GLN A 439 15.17 29.99 19.43
CA GLN A 439 14.52 31.01 20.28
C GLN A 439 13.21 31.53 19.66
N LYS A 440 13.19 31.79 18.34
CA LYS A 440 11.97 32.19 17.62
C LYS A 440 10.87 31.11 17.74
N LEU A 441 11.22 29.85 17.51
CA LEU A 441 10.27 28.72 17.64
C LEU A 441 9.83 28.50 19.09
N TYR A 442 10.75 28.60 20.04
CA TYR A 442 10.46 28.53 21.48
C TYR A 442 9.46 29.60 21.92
N SER A 443 9.66 30.88 21.51
CA SER A 443 8.75 31.97 21.86
C SER A 443 7.33 31.74 21.36
N VAL A 444 7.19 31.22 20.12
CA VAL A 444 5.88 30.86 19.56
C VAL A 444 5.28 29.65 20.29
N SER A 445 6.09 28.67 20.71
CA SER A 445 5.62 27.52 21.47
C SER A 445 5.07 27.89 22.84
N MET A 446 5.54 28.99 23.45
CA MET A 446 5.13 29.51 24.76
C MET A 446 3.95 30.47 24.69
N ASP A 447 3.50 30.87 23.50
CA ASP A 447 2.40 31.85 23.38
C ASP A 447 1.05 31.22 23.75
N THR A 448 0.59 31.51 24.96
CA THR A 448 -0.69 31.04 25.49
C THR A 448 -1.84 32.00 25.25
N GLN A 449 -1.59 33.19 24.67
CA GLN A 449 -2.59 34.26 24.54
C GLN A 449 -3.30 34.33 23.19
N GLY A 450 -3.10 33.35 22.30
CA GLY A 450 -3.94 33.18 21.13
C GLY A 450 -3.60 34.08 19.93
N SER A 451 -2.42 34.75 19.90
CA SER A 451 -1.87 35.31 18.66
C SER A 451 -1.21 34.22 17.80
N VAL A 452 -1.81 33.03 17.81
CA VAL A 452 -1.29 31.86 17.09
C VAL A 452 -1.20 32.21 15.60
N SER A 453 0.00 32.16 15.05
CA SER A 453 0.22 32.24 13.62
C SER A 453 -0.76 31.29 12.91
N SER A 454 -1.47 31.79 11.90
CA SER A 454 -2.39 30.96 11.10
C SER A 454 -1.67 29.80 10.40
N GLU A 455 -0.36 29.90 10.24
CA GLU A 455 0.48 28.97 9.49
C GLU A 455 1.30 28.07 10.41
N ASN A 456 1.40 26.79 10.04
CA ASN A 456 2.27 25.85 10.72
C ASN A 456 3.74 26.09 10.34
N LYS A 457 4.65 25.83 11.29
CA LYS A 457 6.10 25.83 11.08
C LYS A 457 6.67 24.45 11.40
N TYR A 458 7.72 24.07 10.69
CA TYR A 458 8.30 22.73 10.81
C TYR A 458 9.78 22.81 11.10
N LEU A 459 10.21 22.19 12.20
CA LEU A 459 11.63 22.01 12.53
C LEU A 459 12.07 20.62 12.10
N MET A 460 12.91 20.53 11.08
CA MET A 460 13.40 19.28 10.52
C MET A 460 14.88 19.10 10.87
N VAL A 461 15.20 18.06 11.65
CA VAL A 461 16.57 17.76 12.10
C VAL A 461 17.01 16.41 11.57
N PHE A 462 17.96 16.42 10.64
CA PHE A 462 18.55 15.23 10.05
C PHE A 462 19.87 14.87 10.74
N GLY A 463 19.90 13.71 11.42
CA GLY A 463 21.06 13.26 12.19
C GLY A 463 21.12 13.80 13.61
N TYR A 464 20.00 13.77 14.34
CA TYR A 464 19.87 14.31 15.71
C TYR A 464 20.89 13.74 16.69
N GLN A 465 21.36 12.49 16.52
CA GLN A 465 22.41 11.90 17.35
C GLN A 465 23.71 12.75 17.37
N ARG A 466 23.96 13.55 16.34
CA ARG A 466 25.15 14.40 16.17
C ARG A 466 24.90 15.87 16.55
N ALA A 467 23.70 16.21 16.94
CA ALA A 467 23.29 17.58 17.26
C ALA A 467 23.63 17.93 18.72
N GLU A 468 24.92 17.93 19.07
CA GLU A 468 25.39 18.21 20.44
C GLU A 468 24.99 19.61 20.91
N ASP A 469 24.97 20.59 19.98
CA ASP A 469 24.53 21.95 20.26
C ASP A 469 23.06 22.04 20.67
N LEU A 470 22.17 21.24 20.06
CA LEU A 470 20.74 21.17 20.41
C LEU A 470 20.52 20.48 21.77
N LYS A 471 21.47 19.65 22.21
CA LYS A 471 21.44 18.91 23.47
C LYS A 471 22.16 19.64 24.61
N SER A 472 22.80 20.78 24.31
CA SER A 472 23.61 21.52 25.29
C SER A 472 22.77 22.08 26.43
N GLU A 473 23.23 21.83 27.65
CA GLU A 473 22.70 22.40 28.89
C GLU A 473 23.35 23.75 29.23
N ASP A 474 24.35 24.17 28.43
CA ASP A 474 25.02 25.45 28.66
C ASP A 474 24.04 26.59 28.42
N LYS A 475 23.75 27.29 29.49
CA LYS A 475 23.10 28.60 29.43
C LYS A 475 24.13 29.52 28.80
N ALA A 476 23.84 30.09 27.62
CA ALA A 476 24.77 31.00 27.00
C ALA A 476 25.17 32.08 28.01
N ALA A 477 26.38 31.97 28.49
CA ALA A 477 27.01 33.11 29.13
C ALA A 477 27.19 34.13 28.01
N GLU A 478 26.26 35.06 27.84
CA GLU A 478 26.56 36.30 27.17
C GLU A 478 27.84 36.82 27.84
N LYS A 479 28.91 36.96 27.08
CA LYS A 479 29.97 37.88 27.39
C LYS A 479 29.35 39.29 27.32
N GLN A 480 28.41 39.55 28.22
CA GLN A 480 27.99 40.90 28.51
C GLN A 480 29.11 41.53 29.36
N ASP A 481 29.65 42.61 28.82
CA ASP A 481 30.48 43.51 29.57
C ASP A 481 29.85 43.73 30.97
N ILE A 482 30.69 43.61 32.00
CA ILE A 482 30.30 43.79 33.40
C ILE A 482 29.58 45.15 33.64
N MET A 483 29.72 46.08 32.71
CA MET A 483 29.10 47.39 32.71
C MET A 483 27.62 47.40 32.30
N SER A 484 27.14 46.42 31.54
CA SER A 484 25.72 46.31 31.15
C SER A 484 24.88 45.61 32.21
N MET A 485 25.48 44.82 33.10
CA MET A 485 24.80 44.19 34.23
C MET A 485 24.29 45.17 35.31
N MET A 486 24.87 46.38 35.37
CA MET A 486 24.46 47.39 36.39
C MET A 486 23.25 48.24 35.96
N THR A 487 22.80 48.16 34.70
CA THR A 487 21.75 49.08 34.20
C THR A 487 20.47 48.42 33.73
N SER A 488 20.37 47.09 33.67
CA SER A 488 19.17 46.40 33.17
C SER A 488 18.47 45.60 34.25
N ARG A 489 17.37 46.12 34.79
CA ARG A 489 16.40 45.43 35.65
C ARG A 489 15.46 44.46 34.90
N ASN A 490 15.88 43.89 33.80
CA ASN A 490 15.15 42.85 33.10
C ASN A 490 15.98 41.57 33.10
N GLN A 491 15.67 40.66 34.03
CA GLN A 491 16.13 39.27 34.03
C GLN A 491 15.45 38.53 32.91
N GLY A 492 16.01 38.56 31.70
CA GLY A 492 15.74 37.57 30.68
C GLY A 492 16.38 36.26 31.13
N SER A 493 15.62 35.30 31.62
CA SER A 493 16.10 33.95 31.88
C SER A 493 16.60 33.33 30.60
N THR A 494 17.92 33.18 30.48
CA THR A 494 18.56 32.52 29.34
C THR A 494 18.31 31.02 29.48
N HIS A 495 17.35 30.48 28.69
CA HIS A 495 17.10 29.05 28.62
C HIS A 495 18.24 28.35 27.84
N SER A 496 18.59 27.14 28.26
CA SER A 496 19.52 26.28 27.52
C SER A 496 18.89 25.82 26.21
N MET A 497 19.70 25.42 25.24
CA MET A 497 19.20 24.87 23.97
C MET A 497 18.32 23.64 24.22
N LYS A 498 18.73 22.75 25.11
CA LYS A 498 17.97 21.56 25.51
C LYS A 498 16.60 21.92 26.07
N GLU A 499 16.52 22.90 27.01
CA GLU A 499 15.25 23.36 27.57
C GLU A 499 14.32 23.93 26.49
N MET A 500 14.86 24.71 25.54
CA MET A 500 14.07 25.26 24.44
C MET A 500 13.55 24.18 23.50
N ILE A 501 14.36 23.19 23.14
CA ILE A 501 13.94 22.04 22.33
C ILE A 501 12.87 21.23 23.06
N GLU A 502 13.03 20.97 24.36
CA GLU A 502 12.02 20.25 25.16
C GLU A 502 10.66 20.97 25.15
N VAL A 503 10.65 22.29 25.26
CA VAL A 503 9.41 23.09 25.17
C VAL A 503 8.81 23.05 23.76
N ILE A 504 9.63 23.17 22.72
CA ILE A 504 9.15 23.06 21.33
C ILE A 504 8.50 21.69 21.10
N LEU A 505 9.09 20.61 21.59
CA LEU A 505 8.55 19.25 21.42
C LEU A 505 7.28 19.02 22.27
N THR A 506 7.15 19.65 23.44
CA THR A 506 6.00 19.43 24.33
C THR A 506 4.81 20.34 24.01
N MET A 507 5.06 21.62 23.74
CA MET A 507 4.02 22.63 23.57
C MET A 507 3.88 23.12 22.12
N GLY A 508 4.93 22.99 21.31
CA GLY A 508 4.97 23.56 19.96
C GLY A 508 3.87 23.08 19.05
N ALA A 509 3.57 21.77 19.05
CA ALA A 509 2.61 21.20 18.12
C ALA A 509 1.18 21.76 18.28
N GLN A 510 0.75 22.08 19.49
CA GLN A 510 -0.54 22.75 19.73
C GLN A 510 -0.57 24.16 19.15
N ASN A 511 0.58 24.84 19.13
CA ASN A 511 0.76 26.19 18.60
C ASN A 511 1.21 26.21 17.13
N GLY A 512 1.12 25.05 16.43
CA GLY A 512 1.43 24.92 15.00
C GLY A 512 2.92 24.78 14.69
N ILE A 513 3.75 24.40 15.67
CA ILE A 513 5.17 24.08 15.45
C ILE A 513 5.35 22.58 15.58
N HIS A 514 5.70 21.93 14.48
CA HIS A 514 5.91 20.50 14.43
C HIS A 514 7.39 20.18 14.22
N SER A 515 7.86 19.10 14.83
CA SER A 515 9.25 18.67 14.71
C SER A 515 9.31 17.31 13.99
N VAL A 516 10.24 17.19 13.03
CA VAL A 516 10.52 15.95 12.31
C VAL A 516 12.01 15.65 12.47
N PHE A 517 12.33 14.65 13.26
CA PHE A 517 13.71 14.29 13.58
C PHE A 517 14.05 12.92 12.99
N TRP A 518 15.30 12.74 12.57
CA TRP A 518 15.84 11.44 12.23
C TRP A 518 17.10 11.13 13.03
N GLN A 519 17.19 9.85 13.42
CA GLN A 519 18.32 9.28 14.13
C GLN A 519 18.66 7.89 13.57
N ASP A 520 19.95 7.58 13.41
CA ASP A 520 20.38 6.34 12.78
C ASP A 520 20.37 5.13 13.70
N ASP A 521 20.52 5.30 15.02
CA ASP A 521 20.53 4.18 15.96
C ASP A 521 19.70 4.50 17.22
N PHE A 522 18.83 3.58 17.58
CA PHE A 522 18.02 3.69 18.81
C PHE A 522 18.88 3.60 20.08
N LYS A 523 19.94 2.79 20.05
CA LYS A 523 20.84 2.60 21.21
C LYS A 523 21.71 3.81 21.50
N ALA A 524 21.96 4.64 20.49
CA ALA A 524 22.70 5.88 20.66
C ALA A 524 21.93 6.96 21.42
N LEU A 525 20.63 6.76 21.71
CA LEU A 525 19.86 7.59 22.63
C LEU A 525 20.30 7.28 24.07
N ASP A 526 20.90 8.26 24.70
CA ASP A 526 21.20 8.16 26.14
C ASP A 526 19.91 8.15 26.98
N PHE A 527 20.03 7.93 28.28
CA PHE A 527 18.88 7.85 29.18
C PHE A 527 18.06 9.16 29.22
N ALA A 528 18.72 10.31 29.07
CA ALA A 528 18.06 11.62 29.05
C ALA A 528 17.31 11.84 27.74
N ASP A 529 17.91 11.45 26.60
CA ASP A 529 17.30 11.53 25.28
C ASP A 529 16.12 10.56 25.12
N ARG A 530 16.10 9.43 25.82
CA ARG A 530 14.96 8.49 25.82
C ARG A 530 13.66 9.11 26.31
N LYS A 531 13.73 10.10 27.22
CA LYS A 531 12.55 10.87 27.61
C LYS A 531 11.96 11.64 26.44
N LEU A 532 12.80 12.16 25.54
CA LEU A 532 12.34 12.91 24.36
C LEU A 532 11.48 12.07 23.42
N ILE A 533 11.70 10.74 23.33
CA ILE A 533 10.88 9.84 22.50
C ILE A 533 9.39 9.93 22.86
N THR A 534 9.07 10.22 24.12
CA THR A 534 7.68 10.35 24.58
C THR A 534 6.95 11.55 24.00
N TYR A 535 7.67 12.54 23.50
CA TYR A 535 7.15 13.76 22.87
C TYR A 535 6.91 13.62 21.36
N PHE A 536 7.16 12.43 20.81
CA PHE A 536 6.89 12.10 19.42
C PHE A 536 5.76 11.07 19.34
N TYR A 537 4.56 11.52 19.01
CA TYR A 537 3.43 10.61 18.85
C TYR A 537 3.51 9.82 17.56
N GLN A 538 4.18 10.38 16.54
CA GLN A 538 4.40 9.72 15.28
C GLN A 538 5.81 9.15 15.24
N LYS A 539 5.92 7.87 14.97
CA LYS A 539 7.18 7.13 14.95
C LYS A 539 7.31 6.37 13.65
N ILE A 540 8.47 6.44 13.02
CA ILE A 540 8.83 5.63 11.88
C ILE A 540 10.07 4.81 12.24
N ALA A 541 9.95 3.48 12.10
CA ALA A 541 11.03 2.54 12.35
C ALA A 541 11.41 1.83 11.04
N PHE A 542 12.70 1.68 10.76
CA PHE A 542 13.20 0.95 9.59
C PHE A 542 14.62 0.45 9.86
N ASP A 543 15.00 -0.65 9.24
CA ASP A 543 16.36 -1.24 9.30
C ASP A 543 16.98 -1.27 10.71
N MET A 544 16.23 -1.82 11.67
CA MET A 544 16.66 -1.96 13.08
C MET A 544 16.39 -3.36 13.62
N SER A 545 16.97 -3.70 14.78
CA SER A 545 16.73 -4.98 15.44
C SER A 545 15.31 -5.07 16.01
N LYS A 546 14.80 -6.30 16.20
CA LYS A 546 13.48 -6.52 16.81
C LYS A 546 13.38 -5.98 18.22
N GLU A 547 14.47 -6.10 19.00
CA GLU A 547 14.53 -5.58 20.36
C GLU A 547 14.42 -4.04 20.39
N ASP A 548 15.18 -3.37 19.52
CA ASP A 548 15.15 -1.90 19.42
C ASP A 548 13.79 -1.41 18.94
N TYR A 549 13.20 -2.11 17.98
CA TYR A 549 11.86 -1.80 17.50
C TYR A 549 10.82 -1.90 18.61
N SER A 550 10.82 -3.01 19.34
CA SER A 550 9.87 -3.22 20.44
C SER A 550 9.98 -2.13 21.51
N GLN A 551 11.21 -1.70 21.84
CA GLN A 551 11.44 -0.61 22.80
C GLN A 551 11.04 0.76 22.23
N PHE A 552 11.28 1.01 20.94
CA PHE A 552 10.99 2.28 20.29
C PHE A 552 9.49 2.49 20.04
N VAL A 553 8.83 1.49 19.44
CA VAL A 553 7.41 1.59 19.06
C VAL A 553 6.49 1.15 20.19
N GLY A 554 6.96 0.26 21.08
CA GLY A 554 6.16 -0.26 22.19
C GLY A 554 5.23 -1.41 21.83
N VAL A 555 5.45 -2.04 20.68
CA VAL A 555 4.65 -3.15 20.16
C VAL A 555 5.56 -4.31 19.81
N ASN A 556 5.23 -5.53 20.29
CA ASN A 556 6.04 -6.74 20.05
C ASN A 556 5.73 -7.43 18.70
N ASP A 557 5.06 -6.74 17.79
CA ASP A 557 4.36 -7.34 16.67
C ASP A 557 5.02 -7.11 15.30
N ILE A 558 6.35 -7.33 15.20
CA ILE A 558 7.01 -7.38 13.89
C ILE A 558 7.64 -8.73 13.65
N SER A 559 7.27 -9.32 12.52
CA SER A 559 7.89 -10.55 12.02
C SER A 559 9.32 -10.31 11.54
N GLN A 560 9.56 -9.32 10.71
CA GLN A 560 10.85 -8.78 10.25
C GLN A 560 10.57 -7.52 9.43
N PHE A 561 11.52 -6.57 9.36
CA PHE A 561 11.48 -5.57 8.29
C PHE A 561 11.79 -6.31 6.98
N GLY A 562 10.86 -6.27 6.03
CA GLY A 562 11.14 -6.67 4.65
C GLY A 562 12.17 -5.72 4.03
N GLU A 563 12.78 -6.15 2.94
CA GLU A 563 13.67 -5.32 2.15
C GLU A 563 12.90 -4.04 1.72
N ASN A 564 13.43 -2.85 1.99
CA ASN A 564 12.81 -1.55 1.71
C ASN A 564 11.46 -1.29 2.40
N THR A 565 11.24 -1.82 3.57
CA THR A 565 10.05 -1.53 4.36
C THR A 565 10.36 -0.62 5.55
N ALA A 566 9.37 0.19 5.90
CA ALA A 566 9.35 0.97 7.14
C ALA A 566 8.01 0.78 7.84
N VAL A 567 8.00 1.06 9.11
CA VAL A 567 6.81 0.91 9.96
C VAL A 567 6.48 2.25 10.59
N TYR A 568 5.25 2.68 10.39
CA TYR A 568 4.67 3.87 10.98
C TYR A 568 3.74 3.51 12.13
N ASN A 569 3.85 4.26 13.23
CA ASN A 569 2.96 4.15 14.38
C ASN A 569 2.63 5.56 14.90
N ASN A 570 1.35 5.84 15.20
CA ASN A 570 0.88 7.13 15.71
C ASN A 570 0.19 7.04 17.07
N ARG A 571 0.42 6.00 17.85
CA ARG A 571 -0.22 5.72 19.16
C ARG A 571 -1.75 5.57 19.18
N ILE A 572 -2.45 6.07 18.18
CA ILE A 572 -3.92 6.06 18.09
C ILE A 572 -4.40 4.89 17.24
N ASP A 573 -3.72 4.67 16.13
CA ASP A 573 -4.04 3.62 15.18
C ASP A 573 -3.08 2.44 15.30
N ASP A 574 -3.46 1.34 14.66
CA ASP A 574 -2.58 0.19 14.51
C ASP A 574 -1.29 0.56 13.76
N THR A 575 -0.25 -0.18 14.05
CA THR A 575 1.01 -0.13 13.34
C THR A 575 0.81 -0.41 11.85
N ARG A 576 1.36 0.43 10.99
CA ARG A 576 1.23 0.33 9.52
C ARG A 576 2.57 0.18 8.87
N SER A 577 2.74 -0.88 8.10
CA SER A 577 3.92 -1.04 7.26
C SER A 577 3.73 -0.30 5.95
N PHE A 578 4.80 0.31 5.48
CA PHE A 578 4.82 1.01 4.20
C PHE A 578 6.20 0.87 3.54
N ARG A 579 6.23 1.15 2.26
CA ARG A 579 7.46 1.21 1.48
C ARG A 579 7.81 2.67 1.25
N PRO A 580 8.93 3.16 1.82
CA PRO A 580 9.41 4.51 1.54
C PRO A 580 9.65 4.71 0.04
N TYR A 581 9.35 5.92 -0.47
CA TYR A 581 9.74 6.28 -1.83
C TYR A 581 11.26 6.24 -1.95
N GLN A 582 11.74 5.94 -3.15
CA GLN A 582 13.18 5.98 -3.45
C GLN A 582 13.69 7.43 -3.47
N SER A 583 15.01 7.57 -3.34
CA SER A 583 15.65 8.86 -3.48
C SER A 583 15.35 9.45 -4.87
N PRO A 584 14.77 10.65 -4.93
CA PRO A 584 14.44 11.29 -6.21
C PRO A 584 15.70 11.70 -6.95
N ASP A 585 15.69 11.60 -8.27
CA ASP A 585 16.75 12.16 -9.11
C ASP A 585 16.60 13.70 -9.23
N LYS A 586 17.69 14.37 -9.60
CA LYS A 586 17.73 15.83 -9.65
C LYS A 586 16.81 16.42 -10.72
N GLU A 587 16.72 15.81 -11.89
CA GLU A 587 15.89 16.26 -13.00
C GLU A 587 14.40 16.21 -12.64
N TRP A 588 13.99 15.14 -11.96
CA TRP A 588 12.62 15.03 -11.46
C TRP A 588 12.31 16.08 -10.38
N LEU A 589 13.25 16.32 -9.44
CA LEU A 589 13.10 17.36 -8.42
C LEU A 589 12.94 18.74 -9.02
N GLU A 590 13.76 19.09 -10.03
CA GLU A 590 13.67 20.34 -10.77
C GLU A 590 12.29 20.50 -11.41
N THR A 591 11.80 19.47 -12.11
CA THR A 591 10.50 19.49 -12.78
C THR A 591 9.34 19.73 -11.79
N VAL A 592 9.34 19.05 -10.63
CA VAL A 592 8.30 19.24 -9.61
C VAL A 592 8.37 20.62 -8.99
N CYS A 593 9.57 21.10 -8.68
CA CYS A 593 9.76 22.39 -8.00
C CYS A 593 9.54 23.60 -8.91
N GLU A 594 9.72 23.49 -10.23
CA GLU A 594 9.38 24.56 -11.18
C GLU A 594 7.94 25.03 -11.04
N SER A 595 7.01 24.10 -10.88
CA SER A 595 5.59 24.41 -10.69
C SER A 595 5.29 25.12 -9.35
N LEU A 596 6.08 24.87 -8.31
CA LEU A 596 5.92 25.46 -6.97
C LEU A 596 6.52 26.88 -6.88
N ASN A 597 7.46 27.21 -7.76
CA ASN A 597 8.15 28.48 -7.74
C ASN A 597 7.49 29.56 -8.64
N GLN A 598 6.55 29.14 -9.48
CA GLN A 598 5.71 30.04 -10.27
C GLN A 598 4.63 30.68 -9.38
#